data_67a2cbaa5fca9fcd44be0807e2e05107
#
_entry.id   67a2cbaa5fca9fcd44be0807e2e05107
#
_cell.length_a   1.000
_cell.length_b   1.000
_cell.length_c   1.000
_cell.angle_alpha   90.00
_cell.angle_beta   90.00
_cell.angle_gamma   90.00
#
_symmetry.space_group_name_H-M   'P 1'
#
loop_
_entity.id
_entity.type
_entity.pdbx_description
1 polymer ?
#
loop_
_entity_poly.entity_id
_entity_poly.type
_entity_poly.pdbx_seq_one_letter_code
_entity_poly.pdbx_strand_id
1 'polypeptide(L)'
;NDNGICNACLSYDLQKKIDWKERELELVKIIKKKKLDNNKWNCVVPGSGGKDSTYQIIRAKELGLNPVFLTASTCDLSEVGRYNLENIKKIGFDVVEISNSSKIRAKINKIGLELLGDISWPEHVSIFTAPVKFALAYNIPLILWGENPQLEYGGPKESLNNSILDQKWMEEFGGLIGFRVSDLIDNYDFKKHELEIYNYPSREKLKEKSILGIFLGFYERWDSIRNYEVSKNNGFKAYEGDLEGCYFDFEKIDNYQHGIHDYFKYLKFGFARATDQLSYMIRRNQITREEG
;
A
#
# COMPACT_ATOMS: atom_id res chain seq x y z
N ASN A 1 -14.22 6.32 21.22
CA ASN A 1 -14.17 6.23 22.67
C ASN A 1 -15.45 6.82 23.29
N ASP A 2 -15.58 6.79 24.61
CA ASP A 2 -16.76 7.28 25.35
C ASP A 2 -17.01 8.78 25.16
N ASN A 3 -16.04 9.54 24.68
CA ASN A 3 -16.14 10.98 24.37
C ASN A 3 -16.53 11.24 22.91
N GLY A 4 -16.92 10.22 22.15
CA GLY A 4 -17.30 10.35 20.74
C GLY A 4 -16.13 10.62 19.78
N ILE A 5 -14.87 10.42 20.21
CA ILE A 5 -13.69 10.63 19.38
C ILE A 5 -13.32 9.31 18.71
N CYS A 6 -13.23 9.32 17.37
CA CYS A 6 -12.85 8.12 16.59
C CYS A 6 -11.35 7.80 16.70
N ASN A 7 -10.99 6.55 16.41
CA ASN A 7 -9.60 6.09 16.50
C ASN A 7 -8.65 6.85 15.58
N ALA A 8 -9.10 7.27 14.40
CA ALA A 8 -8.27 8.07 13.49
C ALA A 8 -7.91 9.45 14.07
N CYS A 9 -8.85 10.11 14.75
CA CYS A 9 -8.56 11.37 15.46
C CYS A 9 -7.60 11.17 16.62
N LEU A 10 -7.78 10.10 17.41
CA LEU A 10 -6.86 9.76 18.50
C LEU A 10 -5.45 9.46 17.97
N SER A 11 -5.34 8.71 16.89
CA SER A 11 -4.06 8.41 16.24
C SER A 11 -3.38 9.68 15.75
N TYR A 12 -4.14 10.59 15.13
CA TYR A 12 -3.59 11.86 14.68
C TYR A 12 -3.06 12.74 15.83
N ASP A 13 -3.75 12.78 16.97
CA ASP A 13 -3.25 13.49 18.15
C ASP A 13 -1.96 12.88 18.71
N LEU A 14 -1.78 11.55 18.60
CA LEU A 14 -0.52 10.90 18.93
C LEU A 14 0.59 11.24 17.92
N GLN A 15 0.27 11.35 16.63
CA GLN A 15 1.23 11.75 15.60
C GLN A 15 1.83 13.16 15.84
N LYS A 16 1.09 14.08 16.45
CA LYS A 16 1.58 15.43 16.81
C LYS A 16 2.76 15.40 17.80
N LYS A 17 2.92 14.29 18.54
CA LYS A 17 4.00 14.10 19.53
C LYS A 17 5.24 13.42 18.95
N ILE A 18 5.19 12.99 17.68
CA ILE A 18 6.29 12.31 17.04
C ILE A 18 7.36 13.31 16.62
N ASP A 19 8.60 13.06 17.01
CA ASP A 19 9.76 13.74 16.45
C ASP A 19 10.11 13.13 15.09
N TRP A 20 9.60 13.74 14.04
CA TRP A 20 9.80 13.28 12.66
C TRP A 20 11.26 13.38 12.20
N LYS A 21 12.05 14.31 12.77
CA LYS A 21 13.49 14.41 12.47
C LYS A 21 14.26 13.24 13.06
N GLU A 22 13.94 12.84 14.28
CA GLU A 22 14.52 11.66 14.91
C GLU A 22 14.18 10.40 14.11
N ARG A 23 12.92 10.23 13.70
CA ARG A 23 12.50 9.08 12.86
C ARG A 23 13.20 9.03 11.51
N GLU A 24 13.34 10.17 10.83
CA GLU A 24 14.10 10.24 9.57
C GLU A 24 15.57 9.84 9.78
N LEU A 25 16.20 10.27 10.87
CA LEU A 25 17.54 9.84 11.22
C LEU A 25 17.63 8.34 11.51
N GLU A 26 16.61 7.74 12.11
CA GLU A 26 16.51 6.29 12.29
C GLU A 26 16.45 5.55 10.94
N LEU A 27 15.66 6.04 9.99
CA LEU A 27 15.60 5.47 8.63
C LEU A 27 16.99 5.49 7.98
N VAL A 28 17.68 6.62 8.02
CA VAL A 28 19.02 6.75 7.48
C VAL A 28 19.99 5.79 8.16
N LYS A 29 19.90 5.58 9.50
CA LYS A 29 20.70 4.59 10.22
C LYS A 29 20.41 3.16 9.75
N ILE A 30 19.16 2.81 9.54
CA ILE A 30 18.76 1.48 9.01
C ILE A 30 19.36 1.25 7.63
N ILE A 31 19.24 2.21 6.72
CA ILE A 31 19.81 2.14 5.37
C ILE A 31 21.33 1.96 5.43
N LYS A 32 22.04 2.79 6.21
CA LYS A 32 23.51 2.69 6.38
C LYS A 32 23.94 1.35 6.98
N LYS A 33 23.21 0.85 7.99
CA LYS A 33 23.52 -0.44 8.64
C LYS A 33 23.41 -1.62 7.69
N LYS A 34 22.52 -1.55 6.71
CA LYS A 34 22.32 -2.61 5.71
C LYS A 34 23.48 -2.76 4.73
N LYS A 35 24.43 -1.81 4.65
CA LYS A 35 25.58 -1.81 3.74
C LYS A 35 25.19 -2.19 2.31
N LEU A 36 24.20 -1.48 1.78
CA LEU A 36 23.57 -1.80 0.49
C LEU A 36 24.57 -1.62 -0.67
N ASP A 37 24.54 -2.57 -1.60
CA ASP A 37 25.31 -2.50 -2.85
C ASP A 37 24.50 -1.68 -3.88
N ASN A 38 25.00 -0.52 -4.28
CA ASN A 38 24.35 0.33 -5.25
C ASN A 38 24.61 -0.04 -6.72
N ASN A 39 25.46 -1.06 -6.99
CA ASN A 39 25.69 -1.58 -8.34
C ASN A 39 24.54 -2.52 -8.80
N LYS A 40 23.59 -2.82 -7.94
CA LYS A 40 22.40 -3.63 -8.22
C LYS A 40 21.19 -3.09 -7.47
N TRP A 41 20.01 -3.58 -7.80
CA TRP A 41 18.81 -3.24 -7.01
C TRP A 41 19.00 -3.63 -5.55
N ASN A 42 18.78 -2.68 -4.67
CA ASN A 42 18.94 -2.87 -3.23
C ASN A 42 17.69 -2.56 -2.41
N CYS A 43 16.65 -2.08 -3.10
CA CYS A 43 15.35 -1.78 -2.51
C CYS A 43 14.23 -2.14 -3.49
N VAL A 44 13.19 -2.82 -3.02
CA VAL A 44 11.92 -2.96 -3.73
C VAL A 44 10.97 -1.88 -3.26
N VAL A 45 10.36 -1.15 -4.19
CA VAL A 45 9.31 -0.19 -3.93
C VAL A 45 8.00 -0.71 -4.53
N PRO A 46 7.09 -1.25 -3.72
CA PRO A 46 5.79 -1.71 -4.19
C PRO A 46 4.87 -0.55 -4.53
N GLY A 47 4.11 -0.68 -5.62
CA GLY A 47 3.14 0.35 -5.97
C GLY A 47 2.34 0.06 -7.23
N SER A 48 1.32 0.88 -7.49
CA SER A 48 0.46 0.81 -8.67
C SER A 48 0.80 1.86 -9.75
N GLY A 49 1.76 2.75 -9.49
CA GLY A 49 2.02 3.94 -10.30
C GLY A 49 1.19 5.16 -9.87
N GLY A 50 0.37 5.02 -8.84
CA GLY A 50 -0.37 6.13 -8.23
C GLY A 50 0.55 7.17 -7.57
N LYS A 51 -0.02 8.30 -7.15
CA LYS A 51 0.73 9.42 -6.56
C LYS A 51 1.67 9.03 -5.42
N ASP A 52 1.18 8.18 -4.51
CA ASP A 52 1.94 7.76 -3.34
C ASP A 52 3.14 6.90 -3.70
N SER A 53 2.98 5.95 -4.60
CA SER A 53 4.07 5.09 -5.04
C SER A 53 5.06 5.81 -5.96
N THR A 54 4.62 6.80 -6.73
CA THR A 54 5.50 7.69 -7.49
C THR A 54 6.36 8.54 -6.55
N TYR A 55 5.76 9.16 -5.53
CA TYR A 55 6.50 9.85 -4.47
C TYR A 55 7.50 8.91 -3.79
N GLN A 56 7.05 7.72 -3.41
CA GLN A 56 7.81 6.74 -2.66
C GLN A 56 9.09 6.29 -3.40
N ILE A 57 9.02 6.03 -4.72
CA ILE A 57 10.22 5.62 -5.46
C ILE A 57 11.19 6.77 -5.67
N ILE A 58 10.69 7.99 -5.88
CA ILE A 58 11.52 9.20 -5.95
C ILE A 58 12.25 9.39 -4.61
N ARG A 59 11.51 9.28 -3.49
CA ARG A 59 12.08 9.41 -2.15
C ARG A 59 13.10 8.33 -1.84
N ALA A 60 12.85 7.09 -2.26
CA ALA A 60 13.84 6.02 -2.14
C ALA A 60 15.17 6.36 -2.84
N LYS A 61 15.10 6.96 -4.03
CA LYS A 61 16.28 7.43 -4.76
C LYS A 61 17.00 8.55 -4.03
N GLU A 62 16.27 9.53 -3.49
CA GLU A 62 16.83 10.63 -2.69
C GLU A 62 17.53 10.15 -1.43
N LEU A 63 17.05 9.07 -0.82
CA LEU A 63 17.68 8.37 0.31
C LEU A 63 18.95 7.60 -0.08
N GLY A 64 19.38 7.67 -1.34
CA GLY A 64 20.59 7.01 -1.86
C GLY A 64 20.42 5.53 -2.15
N LEU A 65 19.16 5.04 -2.27
CA LEU A 65 18.88 3.66 -2.66
C LEU A 65 18.94 3.50 -4.18
N ASN A 66 19.12 2.27 -4.65
CA ASN A 66 18.92 1.87 -6.04
C ASN A 66 17.64 1.02 -6.14
N PRO A 67 16.46 1.67 -6.21
CA PRO A 67 15.19 0.97 -6.13
C PRO A 67 14.77 0.36 -7.46
N VAL A 68 14.05 -0.75 -7.38
CA VAL A 68 13.21 -1.31 -8.44
C VAL A 68 11.73 -1.13 -8.05
N PHE A 69 10.93 -0.61 -8.97
CA PHE A 69 9.49 -0.52 -8.78
C PHE A 69 8.83 -1.86 -9.06
N LEU A 70 7.95 -2.32 -8.18
CA LEU A 70 7.24 -3.55 -8.39
C LEU A 70 5.73 -3.34 -8.25
N THR A 71 4.99 -3.71 -9.29
CA THR A 71 3.54 -3.77 -9.24
C THR A 71 3.04 -5.21 -9.28
N ALA A 72 2.16 -5.56 -8.34
CA ALA A 72 1.32 -6.73 -8.46
C ALA A 72 0.10 -6.30 -9.29
N SER A 73 0.05 -6.72 -10.56
CA SER A 73 -1.01 -6.33 -11.47
C SER A 73 -2.37 -6.76 -10.93
N THR A 74 -3.23 -5.79 -10.74
CA THR A 74 -4.62 -5.99 -10.33
C THR A 74 -5.48 -6.41 -11.54
N CYS A 75 -6.79 -6.20 -11.47
CA CYS A 75 -7.69 -6.36 -12.61
C CYS A 75 -7.35 -5.36 -13.75
N ASP A 76 -8.28 -5.05 -14.58
CA ASP A 76 -8.08 -4.14 -15.70
C ASP A 76 -7.70 -2.74 -15.23
N LEU A 77 -6.49 -2.31 -15.58
CA LEU A 77 -6.04 -0.95 -15.34
C LEU A 77 -6.85 0.02 -16.22
N SER A 78 -7.18 1.17 -15.66
CA SER A 78 -7.68 2.29 -16.42
C SER A 78 -6.60 2.85 -17.37
N GLU A 79 -6.99 3.64 -18.36
CA GLU A 79 -6.02 4.29 -19.26
C GLU A 79 -5.05 5.19 -18.48
N VAL A 80 -5.56 5.96 -17.51
CA VAL A 80 -4.72 6.81 -16.66
C VAL A 80 -3.85 5.98 -15.72
N GLY A 81 -4.35 4.86 -15.21
CA GLY A 81 -3.55 3.92 -14.40
C GLY A 81 -2.39 3.33 -15.20
N ARG A 82 -2.64 2.89 -16.43
CA ARG A 82 -1.58 2.40 -17.33
C ARG A 82 -0.59 3.50 -17.67
N TYR A 83 -1.08 4.70 -17.97
CA TYR A 83 -0.23 5.86 -18.23
C TYR A 83 0.71 6.15 -17.04
N ASN A 84 0.18 6.17 -15.82
CA ASN A 84 0.94 6.47 -14.62
C ASN A 84 1.97 5.37 -14.29
N LEU A 85 1.64 4.12 -14.53
CA LEU A 85 2.60 3.01 -14.38
C LEU A 85 3.75 3.13 -15.40
N GLU A 86 3.44 3.44 -16.67
CA GLU A 86 4.45 3.70 -17.70
C GLU A 86 5.28 4.96 -17.40
N ASN A 87 4.70 5.94 -16.69
CA ASN A 87 5.43 7.12 -16.29
C ASN A 87 6.58 6.80 -15.33
N ILE A 88 6.45 5.79 -14.46
CA ILE A 88 7.56 5.34 -13.59
C ILE A 88 8.80 4.96 -14.41
N LYS A 89 8.61 4.29 -15.57
CA LYS A 89 9.70 3.97 -16.50
C LYS A 89 10.28 5.24 -17.13
N LYS A 90 9.43 6.20 -17.54
CA LYS A 90 9.84 7.45 -18.19
C LYS A 90 10.68 8.34 -17.27
N ILE A 91 10.40 8.35 -15.98
CA ILE A 91 11.19 9.08 -14.98
C ILE A 91 12.48 8.34 -14.55
N GLY A 92 12.79 7.21 -15.20
CA GLY A 92 14.09 6.55 -15.11
C GLY A 92 14.20 5.40 -14.12
N PHE A 93 13.10 4.76 -13.75
CA PHE A 93 13.13 3.57 -12.86
C PHE A 93 12.81 2.27 -13.60
N ASP A 94 13.46 1.19 -13.18
CA ASP A 94 13.10 -0.15 -13.61
C ASP A 94 11.77 -0.57 -12.99
N VAL A 95 10.91 -1.18 -13.80
CA VAL A 95 9.56 -1.63 -13.38
C VAL A 95 9.40 -3.12 -13.63
N VAL A 96 8.96 -3.83 -12.62
CA VAL A 96 8.58 -5.24 -12.69
C VAL A 96 7.08 -5.37 -12.46
N GLU A 97 6.38 -5.94 -13.42
CA GLU A 97 4.95 -6.24 -13.33
C GLU A 97 4.76 -7.74 -13.07
N ILE A 98 4.15 -8.09 -11.95
CA ILE A 98 3.79 -9.48 -11.62
C ILE A 98 2.29 -9.63 -11.77
N SER A 99 1.86 -10.46 -12.71
CA SER A 99 0.46 -10.72 -12.98
C SER A 99 0.06 -12.12 -12.54
N ASN A 100 -1.08 -12.23 -11.89
CA ASN A 100 -1.68 -13.49 -11.51
C ASN A 100 -2.50 -14.05 -12.68
N SER A 101 -2.77 -15.37 -12.69
CA SER A 101 -3.73 -15.96 -13.61
C SER A 101 -5.09 -15.26 -13.48
N SER A 102 -5.56 -14.62 -14.54
CA SER A 102 -6.86 -13.92 -14.56
C SER A 102 -8.02 -14.84 -14.20
N LYS A 103 -7.98 -16.11 -14.64
CA LYS A 103 -8.99 -17.12 -14.33
C LYS A 103 -9.01 -17.47 -12.83
N ILE A 104 -7.86 -17.66 -12.21
CA ILE A 104 -7.76 -17.96 -10.78
C ILE A 104 -8.18 -16.74 -9.98
N ARG A 105 -7.67 -15.55 -10.33
CA ARG A 105 -8.01 -14.29 -9.69
C ARG A 105 -9.53 -14.04 -9.73
N ALA A 106 -10.19 -14.19 -10.89
CA ALA A 106 -11.62 -13.98 -11.01
C ALA A 106 -12.44 -14.92 -10.11
N LYS A 107 -12.03 -16.18 -9.95
CA LYS A 107 -12.66 -17.08 -8.99
C LYS A 107 -12.51 -16.59 -7.56
N ILE A 108 -11.32 -16.12 -7.17
CA ILE A 108 -11.06 -15.63 -5.83
C ILE A 108 -11.79 -14.29 -5.58
N ASN A 109 -11.83 -13.37 -6.58
CA ASN A 109 -12.60 -12.14 -6.50
C ASN A 109 -14.09 -12.43 -6.21
N LYS A 110 -14.68 -13.43 -6.90
CA LYS A 110 -16.06 -13.86 -6.66
C LYS A 110 -16.25 -14.37 -5.22
N ILE A 111 -15.37 -15.24 -4.75
CA ILE A 111 -15.43 -15.78 -3.38
C ILE A 111 -15.28 -14.65 -2.35
N GLY A 112 -14.32 -13.74 -2.52
CA GLY A 112 -14.12 -12.58 -1.65
C GLY A 112 -15.36 -11.68 -1.60
N LEU A 113 -15.98 -11.43 -2.75
CA LEU A 113 -17.21 -10.65 -2.83
C LEU A 113 -18.38 -11.34 -2.09
N GLU A 114 -18.59 -12.66 -2.32
CA GLU A 114 -19.69 -13.41 -1.73
C GLU A 114 -19.54 -13.61 -0.21
N LEU A 115 -18.32 -13.87 0.28
CA LEU A 115 -18.08 -14.15 1.70
C LEU A 115 -17.85 -12.89 2.53
N LEU A 116 -17.08 -11.95 1.98
CA LEU A 116 -16.53 -10.83 2.74
C LEU A 116 -17.12 -9.48 2.30
N GLY A 117 -17.88 -9.45 1.20
CA GLY A 117 -18.26 -8.21 0.54
C GLY A 117 -17.03 -7.43 0.07
N ASP A 118 -15.95 -8.12 -0.31
CA ASP A 118 -14.72 -7.52 -0.79
C ASP A 118 -14.21 -8.20 -2.05
N ILE A 119 -14.48 -7.58 -3.19
CA ILE A 119 -14.02 -8.05 -4.50
C ILE A 119 -12.49 -8.01 -4.61
N SER A 120 -11.82 -7.13 -3.86
CA SER A 120 -10.38 -6.88 -3.96
C SER A 120 -9.53 -7.75 -3.02
N TRP A 121 -10.10 -8.77 -2.40
CA TRP A 121 -9.36 -9.64 -1.50
C TRP A 121 -8.09 -10.26 -2.13
N PRO A 122 -8.10 -10.85 -3.36
CA PRO A 122 -6.88 -11.40 -3.96
C PRO A 122 -5.84 -10.33 -4.30
N GLU A 123 -6.29 -9.12 -4.64
CA GLU A 123 -5.41 -7.97 -4.84
C GLU A 123 -4.72 -7.57 -3.53
N HIS A 124 -5.46 -7.51 -2.42
CA HIS A 124 -4.89 -7.21 -1.10
C HIS A 124 -3.81 -8.23 -0.71
N VAL A 125 -4.02 -9.51 -0.96
CA VAL A 125 -2.98 -10.52 -0.73
C VAL A 125 -1.78 -10.31 -1.65
N SER A 126 -2.03 -10.12 -2.95
CA SER A 126 -0.96 -10.02 -3.96
C SER A 126 -0.04 -8.85 -3.75
N ILE A 127 -0.59 -7.66 -3.43
CA ILE A 127 0.23 -6.46 -3.22
C ILE A 127 1.21 -6.61 -2.06
N PHE A 128 0.90 -7.46 -1.06
CA PHE A 128 1.81 -7.73 0.05
C PHE A 128 2.73 -8.93 -0.20
N THR A 129 2.31 -9.94 -0.95
CA THR A 129 3.11 -11.15 -1.14
C THR A 129 4.10 -11.05 -2.30
N ALA A 130 3.70 -10.47 -3.43
CA ALA A 130 4.53 -10.40 -4.63
C ALA A 130 5.85 -9.64 -4.40
N PRO A 131 5.89 -8.46 -3.76
CA PRO A 131 7.13 -7.75 -3.48
C PRO A 131 8.08 -8.54 -2.58
N VAL A 132 7.55 -9.26 -1.59
CA VAL A 132 8.35 -10.07 -0.68
C VAL A 132 8.94 -11.28 -1.38
N LYS A 133 8.17 -11.97 -2.23
CA LYS A 133 8.66 -13.07 -3.07
C LYS A 133 9.73 -12.60 -4.05
N PHE A 134 9.54 -11.47 -4.68
CA PHE A 134 10.52 -10.89 -5.59
C PHE A 134 11.81 -10.53 -4.86
N ALA A 135 11.72 -9.83 -3.72
CA ALA A 135 12.89 -9.49 -2.91
C ALA A 135 13.66 -10.73 -2.48
N LEU A 136 12.95 -11.82 -2.13
CA LEU A 136 13.56 -13.11 -1.78
C LEU A 136 14.29 -13.75 -2.96
N ALA A 137 13.66 -13.78 -4.15
CA ALA A 137 14.21 -14.38 -5.35
C ALA A 137 15.46 -13.65 -5.85
N TYR A 138 15.48 -12.33 -5.77
CA TYR A 138 16.60 -11.48 -6.22
C TYR A 138 17.58 -11.10 -5.11
N ASN A 139 17.38 -11.58 -3.87
CA ASN A 139 18.18 -11.25 -2.69
C ASN A 139 18.25 -9.72 -2.46
N ILE A 140 17.13 -9.02 -2.62
CA ILE A 140 17.04 -7.59 -2.36
C ILE A 140 16.73 -7.38 -0.88
N PRO A 141 17.61 -6.71 -0.11
CA PRO A 141 17.56 -6.71 1.36
C PRO A 141 16.52 -5.78 1.97
N LEU A 142 15.94 -4.87 1.19
CA LEU A 142 14.99 -3.87 1.69
C LEU A 142 13.72 -3.83 0.83
N ILE A 143 12.57 -3.76 1.49
CA ILE A 143 11.29 -3.42 0.87
C ILE A 143 10.81 -2.15 1.56
N LEU A 144 10.60 -1.10 0.81
CA LEU A 144 10.11 0.17 1.32
C LEU A 144 8.63 0.30 0.95
N TRP A 145 7.75 0.11 1.93
CA TRP A 145 6.31 0.31 1.79
C TRP A 145 5.97 1.80 1.92
N GLY A 146 4.83 2.23 1.41
CA GLY A 146 4.38 3.61 1.44
C GLY A 146 3.82 4.04 2.80
N GLU A 147 2.53 4.33 2.83
CA GLU A 147 1.84 4.76 4.05
C GLU A 147 1.87 3.69 5.15
N ASN A 148 1.83 4.13 6.40
CA ASN A 148 1.55 3.25 7.52
C ASN A 148 0.06 3.38 7.89
N PRO A 149 -0.79 2.41 7.51
CA PRO A 149 -2.24 2.52 7.72
C PRO A 149 -2.64 2.66 9.18
N GLN A 150 -1.85 2.13 10.10
CA GLN A 150 -2.14 2.21 11.54
C GLN A 150 -1.88 3.60 12.11
N LEU A 151 -0.93 4.32 11.56
CA LEU A 151 -0.75 5.75 11.90
C LEU A 151 -1.86 6.59 11.27
N GLU A 152 -2.23 6.34 10.03
CA GLU A 152 -3.18 7.19 9.31
C GLU A 152 -4.63 6.96 9.73
N TYR A 153 -5.03 5.70 9.92
CA TYR A 153 -6.43 5.32 10.18
C TYR A 153 -6.69 4.85 11.62
N GLY A 154 -5.62 4.70 12.42
CA GLY A 154 -5.68 4.18 13.77
C GLY A 154 -5.56 2.66 13.84
N GLY A 155 -5.02 2.18 14.93
CA GLY A 155 -4.80 0.76 15.21
C GLY A 155 -4.55 0.53 16.70
N PRO A 156 -4.21 -0.70 17.11
CA PRO A 156 -3.78 -0.98 18.47
C PRO A 156 -2.59 -0.09 18.86
N LYS A 157 -2.50 0.31 20.13
CA LYS A 157 -1.41 1.19 20.61
C LYS A 157 -0.02 0.62 20.32
N GLU A 158 0.11 -0.69 20.37
CA GLU A 158 1.36 -1.42 20.11
C GLU A 158 1.82 -1.24 18.66
N SER A 159 0.89 -1.07 17.71
CA SER A 159 1.18 -0.90 16.29
C SER A 159 1.74 0.49 15.94
N LEU A 160 1.51 1.49 16.80
CA LEU A 160 2.04 2.85 16.61
C LEU A 160 3.58 2.91 16.65
N ASN A 161 4.21 1.90 17.27
CA ASN A 161 5.66 1.77 17.37
C ASN A 161 6.22 0.68 16.44
N ASN A 162 5.39 0.10 15.56
CA ASN A 162 5.82 -0.93 14.63
C ASN A 162 5.99 -0.35 13.22
N SER A 163 7.23 -0.32 12.75
CA SER A 163 7.59 0.11 11.40
C SER A 163 7.64 -1.03 10.37
N ILE A 164 7.44 -2.28 10.83
CA ILE A 164 7.71 -3.49 10.03
C ILE A 164 6.40 -4.04 9.49
N LEU A 165 6.38 -4.34 8.18
CA LEU A 165 5.37 -5.18 7.56
C LEU A 165 5.91 -6.60 7.43
N ASP A 166 5.29 -7.53 8.17
CA ASP A 166 5.56 -8.96 8.11
C ASP A 166 4.26 -9.74 7.84
N GLN A 167 4.34 -11.07 7.80
CA GLN A 167 3.18 -11.93 7.59
C GLN A 167 2.07 -11.68 8.61
N LYS A 168 2.42 -11.53 9.89
CA LYS A 168 1.45 -11.27 10.97
C LYS A 168 0.71 -9.96 10.73
N TRP A 169 1.46 -8.92 10.36
CA TRP A 169 0.86 -7.64 10.02
C TRP A 169 -0.12 -7.77 8.84
N MET A 170 0.28 -8.47 7.78
CA MET A 170 -0.58 -8.69 6.62
C MET A 170 -1.88 -9.44 6.99
N GLU A 171 -1.78 -10.51 7.77
CA GLU A 171 -2.94 -11.31 8.17
C GLU A 171 -3.90 -10.54 9.09
N GLU A 172 -3.37 -9.70 9.99
CA GLU A 172 -4.18 -8.95 10.96
C GLU A 172 -4.70 -7.61 10.39
N PHE A 173 -3.92 -6.93 9.57
CA PHE A 173 -4.18 -5.53 9.16
C PHE A 173 -4.21 -5.33 7.64
N GLY A 174 -3.85 -6.32 6.85
CA GLY A 174 -3.81 -6.25 5.38
C GLY A 174 -5.18 -6.32 4.70
N GLY A 175 -6.27 -6.18 5.42
CA GLY A 175 -7.63 -6.22 4.85
C GLY A 175 -8.16 -7.62 4.55
N LEU A 176 -7.51 -8.68 5.08
CA LEU A 176 -7.88 -10.07 4.78
C LEU A 176 -9.11 -10.57 5.56
N ILE A 177 -9.54 -9.83 6.59
CA ILE A 177 -10.77 -10.09 7.37
C ILE A 177 -10.84 -11.53 7.93
N GLY A 178 -9.68 -12.07 8.35
CA GLY A 178 -9.59 -13.44 8.89
C GLY A 178 -9.65 -14.57 7.87
N PHE A 179 -9.87 -14.30 6.58
CA PHE A 179 -9.85 -15.29 5.51
C PHE A 179 -8.41 -15.47 5.00
N ARG A 180 -7.99 -16.72 4.83
CA ARG A 180 -6.61 -17.08 4.50
C ARG A 180 -6.52 -17.82 3.17
N VAL A 181 -5.33 -17.83 2.58
CA VAL A 181 -5.05 -18.59 1.37
C VAL A 181 -5.28 -20.09 1.57
N SER A 182 -5.02 -20.63 2.77
CA SER A 182 -5.33 -22.03 3.13
C SER A 182 -6.81 -22.35 2.99
N ASP A 183 -7.70 -21.41 3.32
CA ASP A 183 -9.14 -21.63 3.27
C ASP A 183 -9.64 -21.85 1.83
N LEU A 184 -8.94 -21.28 0.83
CA LEU A 184 -9.22 -21.52 -0.58
C LEU A 184 -8.92 -22.98 -0.99
N ILE A 185 -7.88 -23.58 -0.42
CA ILE A 185 -7.52 -24.99 -0.68
C ILE A 185 -8.54 -25.91 0.01
N ASP A 186 -8.82 -25.61 1.27
CA ASP A 186 -9.62 -26.49 2.13
C ASP A 186 -11.12 -26.49 1.76
N ASN A 187 -11.63 -25.33 1.26
CA ASN A 187 -13.07 -25.15 1.08
C ASN A 187 -13.52 -24.90 -0.36
N TYR A 188 -12.59 -24.61 -1.32
CA TYR A 188 -12.95 -24.14 -2.67
C TYR A 188 -12.26 -24.87 -3.83
N ASP A 189 -11.69 -26.05 -3.58
CA ASP A 189 -11.05 -26.91 -4.61
C ASP A 189 -9.94 -26.19 -5.44
N PHE A 190 -9.18 -25.31 -4.77
CA PHE A 190 -7.97 -24.76 -5.38
C PHE A 190 -6.78 -25.68 -5.13
N LYS A 191 -5.94 -25.84 -6.17
CA LYS A 191 -4.69 -26.56 -6.03
C LYS A 191 -3.61 -25.62 -5.47
N LYS A 192 -2.74 -26.15 -4.63
CA LYS A 192 -1.67 -25.38 -3.98
C LYS A 192 -0.82 -24.59 -4.96
N HIS A 193 -0.51 -25.13 -6.14
CA HIS A 193 0.29 -24.45 -7.16
C HIS A 193 -0.44 -23.29 -7.84
N GLU A 194 -1.78 -23.29 -7.88
CA GLU A 194 -2.59 -22.20 -8.42
C GLU A 194 -2.55 -20.96 -7.53
N LEU A 195 -2.27 -21.17 -6.24
CA LEU A 195 -2.24 -20.15 -5.21
C LEU A 195 -0.81 -19.72 -4.81
N GLU A 196 0.21 -20.20 -5.54
CA GLU A 196 1.61 -19.96 -5.17
C GLU A 196 1.93 -18.47 -4.99
N ILE A 197 1.41 -17.61 -5.87
CA ILE A 197 1.65 -16.16 -5.81
C ILE A 197 1.06 -15.49 -4.56
N TYR A 198 0.00 -16.08 -4.00
CA TYR A 198 -0.70 -15.57 -2.82
C TYR A 198 -0.07 -16.05 -1.50
N ASN A 199 0.80 -17.05 -1.55
CA ASN A 199 1.44 -17.59 -0.35
C ASN A 199 2.60 -16.71 0.10
N TYR A 200 2.51 -16.17 1.32
CA TYR A 200 3.59 -15.37 1.92
C TYR A 200 4.80 -16.27 2.24
N PRO A 201 6.03 -15.85 1.92
CA PRO A 201 7.23 -16.61 2.26
C PRO A 201 7.40 -16.80 3.77
N SER A 202 7.97 -17.93 4.18
CA SER A 202 8.18 -18.19 5.60
C SER A 202 9.15 -17.18 6.24
N ARG A 203 8.92 -16.91 7.53
CA ARG A 203 9.71 -15.95 8.32
C ARG A 203 11.18 -16.37 8.41
N GLU A 204 11.44 -17.68 8.42
CA GLU A 204 12.79 -18.25 8.46
C GLU A 204 13.58 -17.87 7.19
N LYS A 205 12.98 -18.04 6.00
CA LYS A 205 13.59 -17.67 4.72
C LYS A 205 13.91 -16.17 4.64
N LEU A 206 13.00 -15.33 5.13
CA LEU A 206 13.20 -13.88 5.14
C LEU A 206 14.33 -13.47 6.10
N LYS A 207 14.41 -14.10 7.27
CA LYS A 207 15.49 -13.88 8.23
C LYS A 207 16.85 -14.35 7.68
N GLU A 208 16.92 -15.55 7.11
CA GLU A 208 18.12 -16.10 6.48
C GLU A 208 18.69 -15.13 5.43
N LYS A 209 17.83 -14.58 4.59
CA LYS A 209 18.21 -13.59 3.56
C LYS A 209 18.31 -12.16 4.07
N SER A 210 18.04 -11.91 5.36
CA SER A 210 18.05 -10.59 5.98
C SER A 210 17.17 -9.55 5.27
N ILE A 211 16.02 -10.00 4.70
CA ILE A 211 15.06 -9.13 4.04
C ILE A 211 14.23 -8.41 5.10
N LEU A 212 14.10 -7.09 4.93
CA LEU A 212 13.37 -6.21 5.84
C LEU A 212 12.34 -5.39 5.06
N GLY A 213 11.08 -5.49 5.43
CA GLY A 213 10.01 -4.61 4.94
C GLY A 213 9.66 -3.55 5.97
N ILE A 214 9.73 -2.28 5.59
CA ILE A 214 9.44 -1.13 6.48
C ILE A 214 8.50 -0.13 5.79
N PHE A 215 7.72 0.57 6.58
CA PHE A 215 6.86 1.65 6.10
C PHE A 215 7.61 2.98 6.07
N LEU A 216 7.66 3.64 4.91
CA LEU A 216 8.20 5.00 4.78
C LEU A 216 7.38 5.98 5.63
N GLY A 217 6.05 5.86 5.63
CA GLY A 217 5.15 6.68 6.43
C GLY A 217 5.25 6.50 7.95
N PHE A 218 6.09 5.55 8.43
CA PHE A 218 6.48 5.49 9.84
C PHE A 218 7.62 6.46 10.16
N TYR A 219 8.51 6.70 9.20
CA TYR A 219 9.71 7.51 9.36
C TYR A 219 9.55 8.94 8.87
N GLU A 220 8.60 9.19 7.99
CA GLU A 220 8.26 10.50 7.46
C GLU A 220 6.77 10.77 7.63
N ARG A 221 6.41 12.02 7.92
CA ARG A 221 5.00 12.40 7.96
C ARG A 221 4.38 12.18 6.59
N TRP A 222 3.46 11.23 6.49
CA TRP A 222 2.77 10.93 5.25
C TRP A 222 1.77 12.03 4.92
N ASP A 223 1.82 12.57 3.71
CA ASP A 223 0.92 13.64 3.27
C ASP A 223 0.51 13.43 1.80
N SER A 224 -0.77 13.12 1.62
CA SER A 224 -1.35 12.78 0.32
C SER A 224 -1.26 13.93 -0.68
N ILE A 225 -1.41 15.19 -0.23
CA ILE A 225 -1.35 16.37 -1.08
C ILE A 225 0.09 16.64 -1.50
N ARG A 226 1.05 16.62 -0.56
CA ARG A 226 2.48 16.72 -0.89
C ARG A 226 2.91 15.62 -1.85
N ASN A 227 2.48 14.38 -1.62
CA ASN A 227 2.83 13.25 -2.48
C ASN A 227 2.28 13.46 -3.90
N TYR A 228 1.07 14.00 -4.01
CA TYR A 228 0.48 14.37 -5.30
C TYR A 228 1.29 15.47 -6.02
N GLU A 229 1.64 16.55 -5.32
CA GLU A 229 2.42 17.65 -5.92
C GLU A 229 3.78 17.17 -6.45
N VAL A 230 4.50 16.37 -5.65
CA VAL A 230 5.78 15.78 -6.09
C VAL A 230 5.57 14.90 -7.31
N SER A 231 4.54 14.04 -7.28
CA SER A 231 4.26 13.10 -8.37
C SER A 231 3.83 13.80 -9.64
N LYS A 232 2.99 14.83 -9.53
CA LYS A 232 2.55 15.70 -10.65
C LYS A 232 3.74 16.37 -11.34
N ASN A 233 4.67 16.91 -10.56
CA ASN A 233 5.90 17.52 -11.07
C ASN A 233 6.81 16.50 -11.77
N ASN A 234 6.60 15.20 -11.55
CA ASN A 234 7.29 14.10 -12.19
C ASN A 234 6.42 13.33 -13.19
N GLY A 235 5.39 13.98 -13.75
CA GLY A 235 4.61 13.44 -14.87
C GLY A 235 3.42 12.55 -14.51
N PHE A 236 3.08 12.41 -13.22
CA PHE A 236 1.83 11.77 -12.81
C PHE A 236 0.63 12.55 -13.32
N LYS A 237 -0.38 11.85 -13.81
CA LYS A 237 -1.65 12.42 -14.26
C LYS A 237 -2.78 12.06 -13.31
N ALA A 238 -3.55 13.05 -12.91
CA ALA A 238 -4.85 12.88 -12.30
C ALA A 238 -5.91 12.47 -13.33
N TYR A 239 -7.08 12.12 -12.88
CA TYR A 239 -8.21 11.82 -13.76
C TYR A 239 -8.80 13.13 -14.28
N GLU A 240 -9.09 13.18 -15.58
CA GLU A 240 -9.76 14.32 -16.21
C GLU A 240 -11.27 14.06 -16.22
N GLY A 241 -11.97 14.52 -15.19
CA GLY A 241 -13.41 14.36 -15.03
C GLY A 241 -13.84 14.20 -13.57
N ASP A 242 -15.12 14.02 -13.36
CA ASP A 242 -15.69 13.80 -12.03
C ASP A 242 -15.52 12.34 -11.63
N LEU A 243 -14.91 12.09 -10.47
CA LEU A 243 -14.82 10.78 -9.84
C LEU A 243 -15.95 10.60 -8.84
N GLU A 244 -16.89 9.73 -9.14
CA GLU A 244 -17.99 9.42 -8.24
C GLU A 244 -17.46 8.90 -6.89
N GLY A 245 -17.92 9.49 -5.79
CA GLY A 245 -17.56 9.09 -4.44
C GLY A 245 -16.16 9.50 -3.97
N CYS A 246 -15.41 10.27 -4.76
CA CYS A 246 -14.10 10.82 -4.40
C CYS A 246 -14.15 12.35 -4.35
N TYR A 247 -13.38 12.93 -3.42
CA TYR A 247 -13.15 14.38 -3.39
C TYR A 247 -11.95 14.78 -4.26
N PHE A 248 -10.90 13.93 -4.30
CA PHE A 248 -9.71 14.16 -5.10
C PHE A 248 -9.75 13.41 -6.43
N ASP A 249 -9.33 14.07 -7.50
CA ASP A 249 -9.20 13.53 -8.87
C ASP A 249 -7.97 12.64 -9.10
N PHE A 250 -7.12 12.53 -8.10
CA PHE A 250 -5.87 11.76 -8.14
C PHE A 250 -5.86 10.48 -7.29
N GLU A 251 -7.01 10.11 -6.73
CA GLU A 251 -7.14 8.90 -5.92
C GLU A 251 -8.04 7.84 -6.57
N LYS A 252 -7.64 6.56 -6.45
CA LYS A 252 -8.44 5.42 -6.96
C LYS A 252 -8.75 5.48 -8.45
N ILE A 253 -7.79 5.96 -9.22
CA ILE A 253 -7.91 6.15 -10.66
C ILE A 253 -7.22 5.06 -11.48
N ASP A 254 -6.52 4.13 -10.84
CA ASP A 254 -5.63 3.17 -11.49
C ASP A 254 -6.34 1.94 -12.07
N ASN A 255 -7.53 1.56 -11.58
CA ASN A 255 -8.28 0.44 -12.13
C ASN A 255 -9.81 0.59 -11.95
N TYR A 256 -10.58 -0.15 -12.75
CA TYR A 256 -12.04 -0.09 -12.76
C TYR A 256 -12.72 -0.80 -11.58
N GLN A 257 -12.01 -1.64 -10.85
CA GLN A 257 -12.58 -2.39 -9.72
C GLN A 257 -12.82 -1.52 -8.49
N HIS A 258 -12.15 -0.37 -8.38
CA HIS A 258 -12.25 0.53 -7.23
C HIS A 258 -13.67 0.99 -6.93
N GLY A 259 -14.47 1.28 -7.96
CA GLY A 259 -15.86 1.70 -7.78
C GLY A 259 -16.70 0.66 -7.02
N ILE A 260 -16.58 -0.62 -7.42
CA ILE A 260 -17.27 -1.73 -6.74
C ILE A 260 -16.76 -1.90 -5.32
N HIS A 261 -15.45 -1.87 -5.11
CA HIS A 261 -14.84 -2.00 -3.78
C HIS A 261 -15.32 -0.88 -2.83
N ASP A 262 -15.30 0.38 -3.26
CA ASP A 262 -15.73 1.52 -2.44
C ASP A 262 -17.26 1.52 -2.20
N TYR A 263 -18.07 1.03 -3.15
CA TYR A 263 -19.51 0.84 -2.96
C TYR A 263 -19.80 -0.19 -1.84
N PHE A 264 -19.15 -1.35 -1.86
CA PHE A 264 -19.29 -2.34 -0.80
C PHE A 264 -18.73 -1.85 0.55
N LYS A 265 -17.69 -1.03 0.53
CA LYS A 265 -17.22 -0.33 1.73
C LYS A 265 -18.32 0.55 2.32
N TYR A 266 -19.00 1.33 1.48
CA TYR A 266 -20.12 2.17 1.92
C TYR A 266 -21.25 1.33 2.51
N LEU A 267 -21.65 0.23 1.86
CA LEU A 267 -22.70 -0.66 2.37
C LEU A 267 -22.34 -1.28 3.73
N LYS A 268 -21.08 -1.65 3.94
CA LYS A 268 -20.62 -2.29 5.19
C LYS A 268 -20.46 -1.29 6.34
N PHE A 269 -19.97 -0.10 6.07
CA PHE A 269 -19.51 0.83 7.11
C PHE A 269 -20.29 2.15 7.17
N GLY A 270 -21.16 2.43 6.22
CA GLY A 270 -21.95 3.67 6.16
C GLY A 270 -21.18 4.92 5.74
N PHE A 271 -19.93 4.77 5.28
CA PHE A 271 -19.10 5.85 4.76
C PHE A 271 -18.20 5.37 3.62
N ALA A 272 -17.78 6.30 2.76
CA ALA A 272 -16.98 6.00 1.57
C ALA A 272 -15.76 6.92 1.47
N ARG A 273 -15.11 6.90 0.31
CA ARG A 273 -13.82 7.55 0.05
C ARG A 273 -13.82 9.06 0.34
N ALA A 274 -14.83 9.78 -0.14
CA ALA A 274 -14.93 11.22 0.10
C ALA A 274 -14.94 11.55 1.60
N THR A 275 -15.67 10.76 2.41
CA THR A 275 -15.69 10.93 3.88
C THR A 275 -14.29 10.74 4.49
N ASP A 276 -13.52 9.74 4.03
CA ASP A 276 -12.14 9.54 4.51
C ASP A 276 -11.26 10.73 4.16
N GLN A 277 -11.32 11.19 2.91
CA GLN A 277 -10.51 12.28 2.37
C GLN A 277 -10.79 13.59 3.11
N LEU A 278 -12.07 13.96 3.24
CA LEU A 278 -12.46 15.18 3.96
C LEU A 278 -12.15 15.10 5.45
N SER A 279 -12.37 13.95 6.09
CA SER A 279 -12.00 13.73 7.48
C SER A 279 -10.48 13.84 7.70
N TYR A 280 -9.67 13.40 6.75
CA TYR A 280 -8.22 13.57 6.75
C TYR A 280 -7.85 15.08 6.69
N MET A 281 -8.46 15.84 5.77
CA MET A 281 -8.22 17.28 5.63
C MET A 281 -8.64 18.05 6.88
N ILE A 282 -9.80 17.74 7.48
CA ILE A 282 -10.28 18.35 8.72
C ILE A 282 -9.29 18.09 9.86
N ARG A 283 -8.84 16.85 10.07
CA ARG A 283 -7.85 16.52 11.10
C ARG A 283 -6.55 17.30 10.96
N ARG A 284 -6.18 17.65 9.73
CA ARG A 284 -4.95 18.39 9.39
C ARG A 284 -5.13 19.91 9.34
N ASN A 285 -6.32 20.40 9.68
CA ASN A 285 -6.71 21.83 9.61
C ASN A 285 -6.54 22.44 8.20
N GLN A 286 -6.75 21.63 7.17
CA GLN A 286 -6.73 22.08 5.77
C GLN A 286 -8.09 22.63 5.35
N ILE A 287 -9.16 22.14 5.94
CA ILE A 287 -10.53 22.64 5.84
C ILE A 287 -11.20 22.59 7.21
N THR A 288 -12.26 23.37 7.40
CA THR A 288 -13.13 23.27 8.57
C THR A 288 -14.09 22.10 8.46
N ARG A 289 -14.77 21.76 9.55
CA ARG A 289 -15.79 20.71 9.54
C ARG A 289 -17.03 21.11 8.74
N GLU A 290 -17.35 22.38 8.72
CA GLU A 290 -18.47 22.96 7.98
C GLU A 290 -18.23 22.92 6.48
N GLU A 291 -17.00 23.08 6.04
CA GLU A 291 -16.59 22.99 4.63
C GLU A 291 -16.56 21.53 4.12
N GLY A 292 -16.29 20.58 4.98
CA GLY A 292 -16.24 19.13 4.68
C GLY A 292 -17.60 18.47 4.83
#